data_cb1b0bd77519d04414287fcbda2c0397
#
_entry.id   cb1b0bd77519d04414287fcbda2c0397
#
_cell.length_a   1.000
_cell.length_b   1.000
_cell.length_c   1.000
_cell.angle_alpha   90.00
_cell.angle_beta   90.00
_cell.angle_gamma   90.00
#
_symmetry.space_group_name_H-M   'P 1'
#
loop_
_entity.id
_entity.type
_entity.pdbx_description
1 polymer ?
#
loop_
_entity_poly.entity_id
_entity_poly.type
_entity_poly.pdbx_seq_one_letter_code
_entity_poly.pdbx_strand_id
1 'polypeptide(L)'
;MKTSVIEDKKIIEKIKEEYSKRGWIRDLILFVLSINTGAKLVNLLDLKVSDIKNKEFLKFKDVANITRVFPLNDEIKTMVQEFCKSRSGKEFLFCSKKNPAKAITRIEVFRKFKTVCDSIGVYDNYSVASWRKTFGYHYYKQFGDILLLQWLFGQTSPQETLDYIGVKENFNNRIHKEFSL
;
A
#
# COMPACT_ATOMS: atom_id res chain seq x y z
N MET A 1 8.17 14.74 -11.63
CA MET A 1 7.97 15.18 -10.22
C MET A 1 7.87 13.96 -9.30
N LYS A 2 8.53 14.00 -8.14
CA LYS A 2 8.49 12.92 -7.14
C LYS A 2 7.14 12.99 -6.42
N THR A 3 6.37 11.90 -6.39
CA THR A 3 5.07 11.86 -5.71
C THR A 3 5.22 11.98 -4.20
N SER A 4 4.28 12.67 -3.55
CA SER A 4 4.27 12.90 -2.11
C SER A 4 3.73 11.71 -1.32
N VAL A 5 4.06 11.65 -0.04
CA VAL A 5 3.49 10.74 0.96
C VAL A 5 2.19 11.35 1.50
N ILE A 6 1.22 10.54 1.84
CA ILE A 6 0.03 10.98 2.57
C ILE A 6 0.36 10.90 4.07
N GLU A 7 0.82 12.02 4.63
CA GLU A 7 1.27 12.07 6.03
C GLU A 7 0.11 12.21 7.02
N ASP A 8 -0.92 12.98 6.65
CA ASP A 8 -2.08 13.19 7.50
C ASP A 8 -3.06 12.01 7.43
N LYS A 9 -3.21 11.31 8.55
CA LYS A 9 -4.17 10.21 8.69
C LYS A 9 -5.62 10.62 8.41
N LYS A 10 -5.98 11.90 8.66
CA LYS A 10 -7.32 12.41 8.34
C LYS A 10 -7.60 12.40 6.83
N ILE A 11 -6.57 12.64 6.00
CA ILE A 11 -6.69 12.53 4.54
C ILE A 11 -6.92 11.07 4.14
N ILE A 12 -6.20 10.12 4.77
CA ILE A 12 -6.39 8.69 4.54
C ILE A 12 -7.84 8.29 4.83
N GLU A 13 -8.40 8.71 5.96
CA GLU A 13 -9.79 8.38 6.32
C GLU A 13 -10.79 9.03 5.35
N LYS A 14 -10.60 10.30 4.96
CA LYS A 14 -11.45 10.94 3.93
C LYS A 14 -11.41 10.19 2.60
N ILE A 15 -10.25 9.67 2.19
CA ILE A 15 -10.13 8.85 0.97
C ILE A 15 -10.93 7.55 1.10
N LYS A 16 -10.83 6.86 2.26
CA LYS A 16 -11.60 5.63 2.52
C LYS A 16 -13.10 5.90 2.49
N GLU A 17 -13.55 6.95 3.16
CA GLU A 17 -14.95 7.37 3.19
C GLU A 17 -15.47 7.68 1.78
N GLU A 18 -14.70 8.41 0.97
CA GLU A 18 -15.12 8.78 -0.39
C GLU A 18 -15.21 7.56 -1.31
N TYR A 19 -14.29 6.60 -1.21
CA TYR A 19 -14.42 5.32 -1.91
C TYR A 19 -15.70 4.58 -1.49
N SER A 20 -16.01 4.56 -0.18
CA SER A 20 -17.22 3.92 0.36
C SER A 20 -18.50 4.60 -0.13
N LYS A 21 -18.58 5.93 -0.07
CA LYS A 21 -19.73 6.73 -0.56
C LYS A 21 -20.04 6.46 -2.04
N ARG A 22 -19.00 6.23 -2.84
CA ARG A 22 -19.15 5.90 -4.26
C ARG A 22 -19.49 4.44 -4.53
N GLY A 23 -19.54 3.58 -3.50
CA GLY A 23 -19.70 2.14 -3.66
C GLY A 23 -18.53 1.47 -4.42
N TRP A 24 -17.35 2.07 -4.39
CA TRP A 24 -16.15 1.56 -5.06
C TRP A 24 -15.37 0.60 -4.16
N ILE A 25 -16.04 -0.41 -3.63
CA ILE A 25 -15.52 -1.33 -2.60
C ILE A 25 -14.23 -2.03 -3.06
N ARG A 26 -14.16 -2.49 -4.32
CA ARG A 26 -12.95 -3.09 -4.89
C ARG A 26 -11.75 -2.15 -4.77
N ASP A 27 -11.95 -0.89 -5.13
CA ASP A 27 -10.89 0.13 -5.18
C ASP A 27 -10.50 0.60 -3.77
N LEU A 28 -11.47 0.62 -2.84
CA LEU A 28 -11.23 0.82 -1.40
C LEU A 28 -10.33 -0.27 -0.83
N ILE A 29 -10.66 -1.54 -1.08
CA ILE A 29 -9.86 -2.67 -0.60
C ILE A 29 -8.44 -2.61 -1.16
N LEU A 30 -8.28 -2.28 -2.44
CA LEU A 30 -6.96 -2.11 -3.05
C LEU A 30 -6.15 -0.99 -2.38
N PHE A 31 -6.79 0.14 -2.09
CA PHE A 31 -6.16 1.24 -1.36
C PHE A 31 -5.73 0.83 0.04
N VAL A 32 -6.67 0.27 0.85
CA VAL A 32 -6.40 -0.16 2.23
C VAL A 32 -5.30 -1.23 2.25
N LEU A 33 -5.36 -2.23 1.36
CA LEU A 33 -4.35 -3.27 1.25
C LEU A 33 -2.97 -2.67 0.93
N SER A 34 -2.90 -1.72 0.01
CA SER A 34 -1.64 -1.10 -0.41
C SER A 34 -0.99 -0.27 0.71
N ILE A 35 -1.78 0.56 1.44
CA ILE A 35 -1.26 1.42 2.50
C ILE A 35 -0.95 0.68 3.82
N ASN A 36 -1.42 -0.56 3.97
CA ASN A 36 -1.15 -1.39 5.15
C ASN A 36 -0.08 -2.47 4.91
N THR A 37 0.21 -2.80 3.66
CA THR A 37 1.25 -3.80 3.34
C THR A 37 2.50 -3.19 2.71
N GLY A 38 2.35 -2.08 1.99
CA GLY A 38 3.43 -1.52 1.17
C GLY A 38 3.84 -2.41 0.00
N ALA A 39 3.05 -3.39 -0.38
CA ALA A 39 3.31 -4.23 -1.54
C ALA A 39 3.30 -3.41 -2.84
N LYS A 40 4.04 -3.87 -3.86
CA LYS A 40 4.04 -3.22 -5.18
C LYS A 40 2.65 -3.33 -5.81
N LEU A 41 2.13 -2.23 -6.37
CA LEU A 41 0.80 -2.23 -6.99
C LEU A 41 0.65 -3.34 -8.05
N VAL A 42 1.68 -3.58 -8.86
CA VAL A 42 1.65 -4.64 -9.88
C VAL A 42 1.36 -6.00 -9.24
N ASN A 43 2.01 -6.32 -8.14
CA ASN A 43 1.80 -7.58 -7.42
C ASN A 43 0.38 -7.69 -6.85
N LEU A 44 -0.17 -6.57 -6.34
CA LEU A 44 -1.54 -6.53 -5.83
C LEU A 44 -2.56 -6.74 -6.94
N LEU A 45 -2.35 -6.16 -8.12
CA LEU A 45 -3.25 -6.30 -9.26
C LEU A 45 -3.29 -7.72 -9.82
N ASP A 46 -2.20 -8.48 -9.68
CA ASP A 46 -2.11 -9.87 -10.15
C ASP A 46 -2.75 -10.89 -9.20
N LEU A 47 -3.15 -10.47 -7.97
CA LEU A 47 -3.76 -11.36 -6.99
C LEU A 47 -5.04 -12.00 -7.50
N LYS A 48 -5.14 -13.31 -7.26
CA LYS A 48 -6.40 -14.05 -7.35
C LYS A 48 -7.09 -14.06 -5.98
N VAL A 49 -8.38 -14.35 -5.97
CA VAL A 49 -9.14 -14.52 -4.73
C VAL A 49 -8.50 -15.59 -3.83
N SER A 50 -8.03 -16.71 -4.41
CA SER A 50 -7.34 -17.79 -3.69
C SER A 50 -6.05 -17.37 -2.98
N ASP A 51 -5.41 -16.29 -3.44
CA ASP A 51 -4.12 -15.87 -2.91
C ASP A 51 -4.25 -15.10 -1.60
N ILE A 52 -5.45 -14.61 -1.28
CA ILE A 52 -5.70 -13.77 -0.10
C ILE A 52 -6.84 -14.27 0.79
N LYS A 53 -7.88 -14.91 0.23
CA LYS A 53 -9.03 -15.41 1.00
C LYS A 53 -8.58 -16.43 2.02
N ASN A 54 -8.89 -16.21 3.30
CA ASN A 54 -8.49 -17.05 4.43
C ASN A 54 -6.96 -17.18 4.60
N LYS A 55 -6.21 -16.14 4.23
CA LYS A 55 -4.76 -16.10 4.44
C LYS A 55 -4.40 -15.11 5.54
N GLU A 56 -3.32 -15.41 6.26
CA GLU A 56 -2.72 -14.52 7.25
C GLU A 56 -1.66 -13.62 6.62
N PHE A 57 -1.12 -14.00 5.45
CA PHE A 57 -0.02 -13.33 4.81
C PHE A 57 -0.19 -13.32 3.29
N LEU A 58 0.25 -12.24 2.65
CA LEU A 58 0.58 -12.23 1.23
C LEU A 58 2.06 -12.56 1.04
N LYS A 59 2.37 -13.27 -0.04
CA LYS A 59 3.75 -13.62 -0.41
C LYS A 59 3.98 -13.25 -1.85
N PHE A 60 5.03 -12.47 -2.10
CA PHE A 60 5.45 -12.09 -3.45
C PHE A 60 6.93 -12.37 -3.62
N LYS A 61 7.31 -12.87 -4.78
CA LYS A 61 8.71 -12.98 -5.18
C LYS A 61 9.16 -11.71 -5.89
N ASP A 62 10.33 -11.22 -5.53
CA ASP A 62 10.95 -10.12 -6.26
C ASP A 62 11.78 -10.64 -7.47
N VAL A 63 12.41 -9.71 -8.19
CA VAL A 63 13.24 -10.05 -9.37
C VAL A 63 14.45 -10.91 -9.03
N ALA A 64 14.91 -10.90 -7.78
CA ALA A 64 15.98 -11.76 -7.27
C ALA A 64 15.45 -13.09 -6.73
N ASN A 65 14.17 -13.43 -6.99
CA ASN A 65 13.48 -14.62 -6.48
C ASN A 65 13.40 -14.70 -4.94
N ILE A 66 13.59 -13.58 -4.25
CA ILE A 66 13.43 -13.49 -2.80
C ILE A 66 11.95 -13.36 -2.47
N THR A 67 11.44 -14.25 -1.61
CA THR A 67 10.06 -14.18 -1.14
C THR A 67 9.92 -13.12 -0.04
N ARG A 68 9.08 -12.13 -0.28
CA ARG A 68 8.69 -11.13 0.71
C ARG A 68 7.31 -11.44 1.24
N VAL A 69 7.18 -11.38 2.57
CA VAL A 69 5.95 -11.74 3.29
C VAL A 69 5.34 -10.47 3.88
N PHE A 70 4.04 -10.30 3.67
CA PHE A 70 3.27 -9.15 4.10
C PHE A 70 2.11 -9.63 4.96
N PRO A 71 2.12 -9.39 6.28
CA PRO A 71 1.03 -9.78 7.16
C PRO A 71 -0.25 -9.00 6.81
N LEU A 72 -1.38 -9.64 6.96
CA LEU A 72 -2.71 -9.05 6.78
C LEU A 72 -3.29 -8.75 8.16
N ASN A 73 -3.58 -7.48 8.44
CA ASN A 73 -4.27 -7.09 9.66
C ASN A 73 -5.76 -7.48 9.61
N ASP A 74 -6.43 -7.43 10.76
CA ASP A 74 -7.82 -7.90 10.87
C ASP A 74 -8.80 -7.05 10.05
N GLU A 75 -8.54 -5.74 9.88
CA GLU A 75 -9.33 -4.87 9.00
C GLU A 75 -9.34 -5.43 7.57
N ILE A 76 -8.15 -5.72 7.02
CA ILE A 76 -8.01 -6.27 5.66
C ILE A 76 -8.67 -7.64 5.56
N LYS A 77 -8.43 -8.54 6.54
CA LYS A 77 -9.01 -9.89 6.53
C LYS A 77 -10.54 -9.83 6.48
N THR A 78 -11.15 -9.00 7.30
CA THR A 78 -12.60 -8.79 7.34
C THR A 78 -13.13 -8.25 6.02
N MET A 79 -12.52 -7.18 5.48
CA MET A 79 -12.93 -6.59 4.20
C MET A 79 -12.82 -7.58 3.05
N VAL A 80 -11.72 -8.34 2.99
CA VAL A 80 -11.49 -9.34 1.94
C VAL A 80 -12.45 -10.51 2.06
N GLN A 81 -12.72 -10.99 3.26
CA GLN A 81 -13.65 -12.10 3.49
C GLN A 81 -15.05 -11.75 2.98
N GLU A 82 -15.55 -10.58 3.33
CA GLU A 82 -16.86 -10.13 2.86
C GLU A 82 -16.88 -9.93 1.33
N PHE A 83 -15.88 -9.24 0.79
CA PHE A 83 -15.77 -8.98 -0.65
C PHE A 83 -15.63 -10.25 -1.49
N CYS A 84 -15.03 -11.31 -0.93
CA CYS A 84 -14.78 -12.57 -1.62
C CYS A 84 -15.79 -13.68 -1.28
N LYS A 85 -16.86 -13.37 -0.52
CA LYS A 85 -17.80 -14.37 0.03
C LYS A 85 -18.32 -15.33 -1.03
N SER A 86 -18.82 -14.80 -2.16
CA SER A 86 -19.42 -15.57 -3.27
C SER A 86 -18.51 -15.70 -4.50
N ARG A 87 -17.22 -15.32 -4.39
CA ARG A 87 -16.32 -15.28 -5.54
C ARG A 87 -15.47 -16.54 -5.65
N SER A 88 -15.23 -16.96 -6.90
CA SER A 88 -14.34 -18.10 -7.20
C SER A 88 -12.89 -17.76 -6.93
N GLY A 89 -12.13 -18.72 -6.38
CA GLY A 89 -10.70 -18.58 -6.13
C GLY A 89 -9.87 -18.25 -7.38
N LYS A 90 -10.35 -18.63 -8.56
CA LYS A 90 -9.66 -18.39 -9.84
C LYS A 90 -9.80 -16.96 -10.38
N GLU A 91 -10.75 -16.20 -9.86
CA GLU A 91 -10.96 -14.81 -10.29
C GLU A 91 -9.83 -13.89 -9.83
N PHE A 92 -9.53 -12.85 -10.62
CA PHE A 92 -8.69 -11.75 -10.12
C PHE A 92 -9.38 -11.05 -8.95
N LEU A 93 -8.66 -10.82 -7.87
CA LEU A 93 -9.20 -10.07 -6.72
C LEU A 93 -9.72 -8.70 -7.17
N PHE A 94 -8.93 -8.02 -7.97
CA PHE A 94 -9.23 -6.70 -8.53
C PHE A 94 -9.57 -6.79 -10.01
N CYS A 95 -10.61 -7.56 -10.35
CA CYS A 95 -11.04 -7.74 -11.73
C CYS A 95 -11.58 -6.45 -12.35
N SER A 96 -11.44 -6.32 -13.67
CA SER A 96 -12.03 -5.23 -14.44
C SER A 96 -13.54 -5.43 -14.56
N LYS A 97 -14.34 -4.34 -14.41
CA LYS A 97 -15.78 -4.38 -14.67
C LYS A 97 -16.11 -4.66 -16.15
N LYS A 98 -15.22 -4.25 -17.07
CA LYS A 98 -15.40 -4.45 -18.52
C LYS A 98 -15.05 -5.86 -18.96
N ASN A 99 -14.10 -6.50 -18.30
CA ASN A 99 -13.65 -7.86 -18.60
C ASN A 99 -13.25 -8.56 -17.29
N PRO A 100 -14.15 -9.31 -16.65
CA PRO A 100 -13.87 -9.98 -15.38
C PRO A 100 -12.72 -10.99 -15.42
N ALA A 101 -12.35 -11.46 -16.61
CA ALA A 101 -11.20 -12.35 -16.81
C ALA A 101 -9.85 -11.63 -16.73
N LYS A 102 -9.84 -10.31 -16.59
CA LYS A 102 -8.63 -9.48 -16.50
C LYS A 102 -8.63 -8.64 -15.23
N ALA A 103 -7.44 -8.39 -14.68
CA ALA A 103 -7.25 -7.38 -13.64
C ALA A 103 -7.53 -5.96 -14.17
N ILE A 104 -7.86 -5.04 -13.26
CA ILE A 104 -7.89 -3.61 -13.59
C ILE A 104 -6.49 -3.12 -13.93
N THR A 105 -6.44 -2.08 -14.75
CA THR A 105 -5.16 -1.47 -15.13
C THR A 105 -4.71 -0.42 -14.11
N ARG A 106 -3.39 -0.20 -14.03
CA ARG A 106 -2.80 0.89 -13.24
C ARG A 106 -3.42 2.26 -13.61
N ILE A 107 -3.74 2.47 -14.88
CA ILE A 107 -4.35 3.71 -15.36
C ILE A 107 -5.76 3.88 -14.77
N GLU A 108 -6.55 2.81 -14.74
CA GLU A 108 -7.90 2.84 -14.15
C GLU A 108 -7.84 3.15 -12.65
N VAL A 109 -6.91 2.50 -11.92
CA VAL A 109 -6.68 2.77 -10.50
C VAL A 109 -6.30 4.23 -10.28
N PHE A 110 -5.34 4.75 -11.06
CA PHE A 110 -4.90 6.13 -10.96
C PHE A 110 -6.03 7.13 -11.20
N ARG A 111 -6.83 6.93 -12.27
CA ARG A 111 -7.95 7.82 -12.59
C ARG A 111 -8.96 7.89 -11.45
N LYS A 112 -9.31 6.75 -10.87
CA LYS A 112 -10.26 6.68 -9.74
C LYS A 112 -9.68 7.34 -8.49
N PHE A 113 -8.42 7.07 -8.18
CA PHE A 113 -7.75 7.70 -7.04
C PHE A 113 -7.71 9.23 -7.18
N LYS A 114 -7.37 9.72 -8.39
CA LYS A 114 -7.41 11.15 -8.66
C LYS A 114 -8.82 11.73 -8.48
N THR A 115 -9.85 11.08 -9.02
CA THR A 115 -11.25 11.52 -8.82
C THR A 115 -11.60 11.60 -7.33
N VAL A 116 -11.15 10.66 -6.50
CA VAL A 116 -11.37 10.69 -5.05
C VAL A 116 -10.63 11.87 -4.41
N CYS A 117 -9.35 12.08 -4.73
CA CYS A 117 -8.58 13.22 -4.22
C CYS A 117 -9.22 14.56 -4.59
N ASP A 118 -9.61 14.73 -5.85
CA ASP A 118 -10.26 15.94 -6.35
C ASP A 118 -11.58 16.23 -5.61
N SER A 119 -12.39 15.18 -5.33
CA SER A 119 -13.68 15.35 -4.65
C SER A 119 -13.58 15.71 -3.17
N ILE A 120 -12.48 15.36 -2.52
CA ILE A 120 -12.23 15.74 -1.12
C ILE A 120 -11.36 17.00 -0.99
N GLY A 121 -11.09 17.71 -2.09
CA GLY A 121 -10.31 18.96 -2.12
C GLY A 121 -8.83 18.77 -1.85
N VAL A 122 -8.26 17.60 -2.16
CA VAL A 122 -6.82 17.32 -1.98
C VAL A 122 -6.12 17.39 -3.32
N TYR A 123 -5.32 18.42 -3.50
CA TYR A 123 -4.60 18.73 -4.77
C TYR A 123 -3.10 18.49 -4.69
N ASP A 124 -2.65 17.80 -3.66
CA ASP A 124 -1.26 17.40 -3.52
C ASP A 124 -0.81 16.47 -4.66
N ASN A 125 0.50 16.36 -4.83
CA ASN A 125 1.08 15.48 -5.85
C ASN A 125 0.98 14.00 -5.46
N TYR A 126 -0.25 13.54 -5.16
CA TYR A 126 -0.52 12.15 -4.85
C TYR A 126 -0.80 11.33 -6.10
N SER A 127 -0.32 10.10 -6.08
CA SER A 127 -0.61 9.08 -7.08
C SER A 127 -0.66 7.70 -6.43
N VAL A 128 -0.95 6.67 -7.19
CA VAL A 128 -0.88 5.29 -6.69
C VAL A 128 0.51 4.89 -6.16
N ALA A 129 1.58 5.57 -6.59
CA ALA A 129 2.91 5.37 -6.04
C ALA A 129 3.05 5.95 -4.61
N SER A 130 2.20 6.91 -4.23
CA SER A 130 2.14 7.46 -2.88
C SER A 130 1.71 6.42 -1.85
N TRP A 131 0.89 5.45 -2.21
CA TRP A 131 0.34 4.45 -1.29
C TRP A 131 1.43 3.63 -0.61
N ARG A 132 2.38 3.12 -1.39
CA ARG A 132 3.52 2.37 -0.85
C ARG A 132 4.46 3.24 0.00
N LYS A 133 4.66 4.49 -0.39
CA LYS A 133 5.42 5.47 0.40
C LYS A 133 4.72 5.78 1.72
N THR A 134 3.40 5.95 1.69
CA THR A 134 2.55 6.20 2.86
C THR A 134 2.68 5.07 3.89
N PHE A 135 2.63 3.80 3.45
CA PHE A 135 2.92 2.67 4.32
C PHE A 135 4.30 2.83 4.99
N GLY A 136 5.35 3.02 4.20
CA GLY A 136 6.71 3.13 4.72
C GLY A 136 6.90 4.28 5.69
N TYR A 137 6.31 5.45 5.39
CA TYR A 137 6.35 6.62 6.25
C TYR A 137 5.73 6.36 7.62
N HIS A 138 4.46 5.88 7.64
CA HIS A 138 3.76 5.64 8.89
C HIS A 138 4.37 4.49 9.69
N TYR A 139 4.80 3.42 9.01
CA TYR A 139 5.52 2.32 9.65
C TYR A 139 6.81 2.81 10.32
N TYR A 140 7.62 3.59 9.59
CA TYR A 140 8.85 4.14 10.13
C TYR A 140 8.62 5.09 11.31
N LYS A 141 7.60 5.97 11.22
CA LYS A 141 7.24 6.87 12.33
C LYS A 141 6.79 6.12 13.58
N GLN A 142 6.19 4.97 13.43
CA GLN A 142 5.68 4.16 14.54
C GLN A 142 6.74 3.25 15.16
N PHE A 143 7.58 2.62 14.34
CA PHE A 143 8.48 1.55 14.78
C PHE A 143 9.97 1.89 14.63
N GLY A 144 10.35 2.86 13.82
CA GLY A 144 11.75 3.24 13.58
C GLY A 144 12.58 2.21 12.79
N ASP A 145 11.99 1.10 12.36
CA ASP A 145 12.71 -0.02 11.73
C ASP A 145 12.93 0.23 10.24
N ILE A 146 14.00 0.96 9.93
CA ILE A 146 14.38 1.27 8.55
C ILE A 146 14.97 0.06 7.82
N LEU A 147 15.60 -0.88 8.53
CA LEU A 147 16.22 -2.05 7.90
C LEU A 147 15.14 -3.01 7.37
N LEU A 148 14.07 -3.21 8.13
CA LEU A 148 12.93 -3.99 7.65
C LEU A 148 12.29 -3.34 6.43
N LEU A 149 12.10 -2.01 6.44
CA LEU A 149 11.56 -1.29 5.28
C LEU A 149 12.48 -1.38 4.05
N GLN A 150 13.79 -1.24 4.25
CA GLN A 150 14.79 -1.42 3.20
C GLN A 150 14.67 -2.80 2.56
N TRP A 151 14.64 -3.85 3.40
CA TRP A 151 14.48 -5.21 2.94
C TRP A 151 13.14 -5.39 2.21
N LEU A 152 12.03 -4.90 2.80
CA LEU A 152 10.69 -5.05 2.24
C LEU A 152 10.54 -4.34 0.88
N PHE A 153 11.20 -3.19 0.73
CA PHE A 153 11.17 -2.42 -0.51
C PHE A 153 12.19 -2.88 -1.54
N GLY A 154 13.18 -3.68 -1.13
CA GLY A 154 14.27 -4.15 -1.98
C GLY A 154 15.21 -3.02 -2.38
N GLN A 155 15.49 -2.11 -1.45
CA GLN A 155 16.38 -0.97 -1.66
C GLN A 155 17.80 -1.28 -1.20
N THR A 156 18.78 -0.53 -1.71
CA THR A 156 20.20 -0.82 -1.53
C THR A 156 20.77 -0.24 -0.24
N SER A 157 20.12 0.80 0.30
CA SER A 157 20.58 1.46 1.53
C SER A 157 19.42 1.99 2.38
N PRO A 158 19.65 2.16 3.71
CA PRO A 158 18.69 2.85 4.58
C PRO A 158 18.40 4.28 4.13
N GLN A 159 19.39 5.00 3.61
CA GLN A 159 19.21 6.37 3.14
C GLN A 159 18.27 6.43 1.92
N GLU A 160 18.44 5.52 0.96
CA GLU A 160 17.51 5.40 -0.18
C GLU A 160 16.08 5.16 0.31
N THR A 161 15.91 4.37 1.36
CA THR A 161 14.60 4.09 1.96
C THR A 161 14.00 5.33 2.61
N LEU A 162 14.77 6.08 3.40
CA LEU A 162 14.33 7.35 4.00
C LEU A 162 13.92 8.38 2.92
N ASP A 163 14.74 8.53 1.89
CA ASP A 163 14.47 9.44 0.77
C ASP A 163 13.21 9.02 -0.01
N TYR A 164 12.99 7.71 -0.14
CA TYR A 164 11.81 7.16 -0.81
C TYR A 164 10.53 7.46 -0.04
N ILE A 165 10.53 7.29 1.29
CA ILE A 165 9.38 7.55 2.15
C ILE A 165 9.26 9.04 2.55
N GLY A 166 10.16 9.90 2.11
CA GLY A 166 10.10 11.35 2.34
C GLY A 166 10.52 11.79 3.74
N VAL A 167 11.22 10.94 4.49
CA VAL A 167 11.74 11.28 5.81
C VAL A 167 13.12 11.90 5.68
N LYS A 168 13.25 13.16 6.11
CA LYS A 168 14.53 13.87 6.18
C LYS A 168 15.14 13.63 7.56
N GLU A 169 15.86 12.54 7.73
CA GLU A 169 16.65 12.30 8.92
C GLU A 169 18.13 12.31 8.56
N ASN A 170 18.93 12.97 9.43
CA ASN A 170 20.37 12.87 9.37
C ASN A 170 20.81 11.80 10.37
N PHE A 171 21.41 10.70 9.91
CA PHE A 171 21.91 9.63 10.77
C PHE A 171 22.91 10.13 11.82
N ASN A 172 23.63 11.22 11.53
CA ASN A 172 24.58 11.80 12.48
C ASN A 172 23.89 12.31 13.77
N ASN A 173 22.59 12.60 13.72
CA ASN A 173 21.81 13.03 14.89
C ASN A 173 21.31 11.86 15.75
N ARG A 174 21.58 10.60 15.36
CA ARG A 174 21.17 9.40 16.10
C ARG A 174 22.21 8.91 17.12
N ILE A 175 23.38 9.53 17.15
CA ILE A 175 24.36 9.23 18.19
C ILE A 175 23.82 9.81 19.49
N HIS A 176 23.42 8.93 20.41
CA HIS A 176 22.96 9.33 21.73
C HIS A 176 24.11 9.93 22.52
N LYS A 177 23.96 11.20 22.94
CA LYS A 177 24.99 11.91 23.76
C LYS A 177 25.26 11.24 25.10
N GLU A 178 24.30 10.42 25.56
CA GLU A 178 24.38 9.68 26.82
C GLU A 178 25.01 8.29 26.68
N PHE A 179 25.43 7.90 25.45
CA PHE A 179 26.09 6.62 25.25
C PHE A 179 27.50 6.69 25.84
N SER A 180 27.76 5.83 26.84
CA SER A 180 29.06 5.63 27.51
C SER A 180 29.27 4.13 27.70
N LEU A 181 30.48 3.67 27.43
CA LEU A 181 30.91 2.30 27.74
C LEU A 181 31.52 2.25 29.14
#